data_38bf3637585a8c3604f12dec1dfb02a6
#
_entry.id   38bf3637585a8c3604f12dec1dfb02a6
#
_cell.length_a   1.000
_cell.length_b   1.000
_cell.length_c   1.000
_cell.angle_alpha   90.00
_cell.angle_beta   90.00
_cell.angle_gamma   90.00
#
_symmetry.space_group_name_H-M   'P 1'
#
loop_
_entity.id
_entity.type
_entity.pdbx_description
1 polymer ?
#
loop_
_entity_poly.entity_id
_entity_poly.type
_entity_poly.pdbx_seq_one_letter_code
_entity_poly.pdbx_strand_id
1 'polypeptide(L)'
;MELGSHIKEHRTELGLSQDDLAERIYVSRQTISNWECGRTYPDVQSLLLLSNVFGVTVDSLIKGDVETMAQVMNEAVKKYNALSTITVVSAVVFLVLSAWAAFQFEWGWGAHIAPTAANAAV
;
A
#
# COMPACT_ATOMS: atom_id res chain seq x y z
N MET A 1 8.61 -3.06 14.76
CA MET A 1 7.92 -4.31 14.39
C MET A 1 7.22 -4.90 15.59
N GLU A 2 5.92 -5.08 15.50
CA GLU A 2 5.11 -5.54 16.62
C GLU A 2 5.37 -7.00 16.98
N LEU A 3 5.71 -7.86 16.01
CA LEU A 3 6.03 -9.26 16.28
C LEU A 3 7.20 -9.41 17.25
N GLY A 4 8.28 -8.65 17.06
CA GLY A 4 9.43 -8.67 17.98
C GLY A 4 9.04 -8.28 19.39
N SER A 5 8.22 -7.26 19.55
CA SER A 5 7.67 -6.82 20.83
C SER A 5 6.81 -7.90 21.48
N HIS A 6 5.95 -8.56 20.72
CA HIS A 6 5.11 -9.66 21.19
C HIS A 6 5.95 -10.86 21.66
N ILE A 7 6.99 -11.22 20.92
CA ILE A 7 7.91 -12.30 21.32
C ILE A 7 8.56 -11.95 22.67
N LYS A 8 9.07 -10.74 22.81
CA LYS A 8 9.71 -10.29 24.05
C LYS A 8 8.72 -10.24 25.21
N GLU A 9 7.51 -9.74 24.99
CA GLU A 9 6.45 -9.65 25.99
C GLU A 9 6.07 -11.05 26.50
N HIS A 10 5.72 -11.98 25.62
CA HIS A 10 5.36 -13.35 26.02
C HIS A 10 6.53 -14.09 26.68
N ARG A 11 7.75 -13.87 26.21
CA ARG A 11 8.93 -14.44 26.83
C ARG A 11 9.10 -13.97 28.28
N THR A 12 9.00 -12.67 28.51
CA THR A 12 9.16 -12.07 29.83
C THR A 12 8.03 -12.45 30.77
N GLU A 13 6.79 -12.55 30.29
CA GLU A 13 5.65 -13.02 31.06
C GLU A 13 5.84 -14.45 31.58
N LEU A 14 6.48 -15.32 30.78
CA LEU A 14 6.82 -16.68 31.20
C LEU A 14 8.10 -16.77 32.04
N GLY A 15 8.77 -15.68 32.32
CA GLY A 15 10.03 -15.65 33.06
C GLY A 15 11.21 -16.29 32.34
N LEU A 16 11.15 -16.38 31.00
CA LEU A 16 12.21 -16.98 30.20
C LEU A 16 13.27 -15.95 29.79
N SER A 17 14.54 -16.35 29.85
CA SER A 17 15.61 -15.59 29.23
C SER A 17 15.61 -15.81 27.70
N GLN A 18 16.37 -15.00 26.97
CA GLN A 18 16.56 -15.23 25.53
C GLN A 18 17.20 -16.58 25.25
N ASP A 19 18.16 -17.02 26.10
CA ASP A 19 18.77 -18.35 26.01
C ASP A 19 17.75 -19.45 26.24
N ASP A 20 16.89 -19.33 27.25
CA ASP A 20 15.86 -20.30 27.56
C ASP A 20 14.88 -20.48 26.39
N LEU A 21 14.43 -19.39 25.81
CA LEU A 21 13.54 -19.44 24.66
C LEU A 21 14.23 -20.06 23.45
N ALA A 22 15.47 -19.66 23.18
CA ALA A 22 16.26 -20.18 22.08
C ALA A 22 16.42 -21.70 22.16
N GLU A 23 16.69 -22.23 23.34
CA GLU A 23 16.80 -23.67 23.59
C GLU A 23 15.48 -24.39 23.31
N ARG A 24 14.36 -23.83 23.72
CA ARG A 24 13.03 -24.44 23.55
C ARG A 24 12.57 -24.52 22.10
N ILE A 25 12.99 -23.60 21.27
CA ILE A 25 12.60 -23.56 19.84
C ILE A 25 13.76 -23.87 18.89
N TYR A 26 14.86 -24.39 19.42
CA TYR A 26 15.99 -24.91 18.64
C TYR A 26 16.68 -23.87 17.74
N VAL A 27 16.84 -22.66 18.23
CA VAL A 27 17.57 -21.57 17.56
C VAL A 27 18.65 -21.00 18.47
N SER A 28 19.50 -20.14 17.94
CA SER A 28 20.51 -19.45 18.75
C SER A 28 19.91 -18.27 19.52
N ARG A 29 20.54 -17.89 20.63
CA ARG A 29 20.18 -16.68 21.36
C ARG A 29 20.22 -15.44 20.46
N GLN A 30 21.22 -15.35 19.58
CA GLN A 30 21.35 -14.24 18.64
C GLN A 30 20.14 -14.14 17.70
N THR A 31 19.58 -15.27 17.29
CA THR A 31 18.36 -15.33 16.48
C THR A 31 17.19 -14.73 17.24
N ILE A 32 16.99 -15.09 18.51
CA ILE A 32 15.94 -14.50 19.37
C ILE A 32 16.13 -12.97 19.49
N SER A 33 17.35 -12.54 19.77
CA SER A 33 17.68 -11.13 19.86
C SER A 33 17.36 -10.37 18.57
N ASN A 34 17.69 -10.94 17.42
CA ASN A 34 17.38 -10.33 16.12
C ASN A 34 15.87 -10.21 15.88
N TRP A 35 15.09 -11.20 16.26
CA TRP A 35 13.64 -11.15 16.14
C TRP A 35 13.03 -10.10 17.06
N GLU A 36 13.45 -10.04 18.31
CA GLU A 36 12.97 -9.07 19.30
C GLU A 36 13.33 -7.62 18.91
N CYS A 37 14.49 -7.42 18.28
CA CYS A 37 14.91 -6.11 17.77
C CYS A 37 14.33 -5.75 16.40
N GLY A 38 13.61 -6.67 15.76
CA GLY A 38 13.03 -6.45 14.44
C GLY A 38 14.04 -6.48 13.29
N ARG A 39 15.23 -7.04 13.48
CA ARG A 39 16.24 -7.17 12.42
C ARG A 39 15.92 -8.28 11.43
N THR A 40 15.38 -9.37 11.92
CA THR A 40 14.96 -10.53 11.13
C THR A 40 13.60 -11.02 11.60
N TYR A 41 12.94 -11.82 10.75
CA TYR A 41 11.67 -12.47 11.06
C TYR A 41 11.85 -13.98 11.28
N PRO A 42 11.07 -14.58 12.20
CA PRO A 42 10.97 -16.03 12.30
C PRO A 42 10.36 -16.62 11.01
N ASP A 43 10.84 -17.82 10.64
CA ASP A 43 10.18 -18.62 9.61
C ASP A 43 8.88 -19.26 10.15
N VAL A 44 8.11 -19.89 9.26
CA VAL A 44 6.82 -20.50 9.61
C VAL A 44 6.98 -21.56 10.71
N GLN A 45 8.02 -22.39 10.63
CA GLN A 45 8.27 -23.42 11.63
C GLN A 45 8.58 -22.81 13.00
N SER A 46 9.41 -21.78 13.05
CA SER A 46 9.71 -21.05 14.29
C SER A 46 8.49 -20.37 14.89
N LEU A 47 7.62 -19.79 14.04
CA LEU A 47 6.35 -19.21 14.49
C LEU A 47 5.43 -20.24 15.14
N LEU A 48 5.35 -21.44 14.57
CA LEU A 48 4.57 -22.55 15.14
C LEU A 48 5.13 -22.97 16.51
N LEU A 49 6.45 -23.08 16.63
CA LEU A 49 7.12 -23.41 17.90
C LEU A 49 6.91 -22.31 18.95
N LEU A 50 7.02 -21.04 18.58
CA LEU A 50 6.72 -19.90 19.45
C LEU A 50 5.27 -19.92 19.91
N SER A 51 4.34 -20.17 19.02
CA SER A 51 2.92 -20.33 19.33
C SER A 51 2.69 -21.40 20.40
N ASN A 52 3.33 -22.55 20.26
CA ASN A 52 3.23 -23.65 21.22
C ASN A 52 3.84 -23.29 22.58
N VAL A 53 5.03 -22.68 22.59
CA VAL A 53 5.72 -22.31 23.84
C VAL A 53 4.92 -21.24 24.60
N PHE A 54 4.37 -20.25 23.91
CA PHE A 54 3.62 -19.17 24.52
C PHE A 54 2.15 -19.51 24.79
N GLY A 55 1.64 -20.60 24.20
CA GLY A 55 0.22 -20.97 24.35
C GLY A 55 -0.73 -19.99 23.66
N VAL A 56 -0.30 -19.33 22.61
CA VAL A 56 -1.08 -18.39 21.81
C VAL A 56 -1.13 -18.84 20.35
N THR A 57 -2.07 -18.29 19.58
CA THR A 57 -2.16 -18.57 18.14
C THR A 57 -1.09 -17.82 17.36
N VAL A 58 -0.69 -18.35 16.21
CA VAL A 58 0.20 -17.64 15.28
C VAL A 58 -0.42 -16.31 14.84
N ASP A 59 -1.71 -16.30 14.57
CA ASP A 59 -2.44 -15.08 14.22
C ASP A 59 -2.32 -14.00 15.30
N SER A 60 -2.42 -14.39 16.57
CA SER A 60 -2.26 -13.49 17.70
C SER A 60 -0.85 -12.88 17.77
N LEU A 61 0.18 -13.66 17.44
CA LEU A 61 1.56 -13.19 17.41
C LEU A 61 1.82 -12.15 16.33
N ILE A 62 1.28 -12.36 15.14
CA ILE A 62 1.56 -11.55 13.94
C ILE A 62 0.50 -10.50 13.63
N LYS A 63 -0.60 -10.46 14.37
CA LYS A 63 -1.78 -9.65 14.07
C LYS A 63 -1.48 -8.17 13.83
N GLY A 64 -0.69 -7.56 14.68
CA GLY A 64 -0.32 -6.16 14.56
C GLY A 64 0.49 -5.87 13.29
N ASP A 65 1.45 -6.72 12.95
CA ASP A 65 2.27 -6.57 11.74
C ASP A 65 1.44 -6.73 10.47
N VAL A 66 0.51 -7.68 10.44
CA VAL A 66 -0.41 -7.88 9.31
C VAL A 66 -1.36 -6.69 9.14
N GLU A 67 -1.91 -6.16 10.23
CA GLU A 67 -2.77 -4.98 10.21
C GLU A 67 -2.01 -3.75 9.69
N THR A 68 -0.78 -3.54 10.14
CA THR A 68 0.06 -2.44 9.67
C THR A 68 0.37 -2.57 8.18
N MET A 69 0.72 -3.76 7.70
CA MET A 69 0.93 -4.03 6.28
C MET A 69 -0.34 -3.79 5.46
N ALA A 70 -1.48 -4.25 5.94
CA ALA A 70 -2.77 -4.04 5.28
C ALA A 70 -3.11 -2.54 5.19
N GLN A 71 -2.85 -1.75 6.22
CA GLN A 71 -3.04 -0.31 6.21
C GLN A 71 -2.13 0.38 5.18
N VAL A 72 -0.84 0.06 5.16
CA VAL A 72 0.11 0.61 4.19
C VAL A 72 -0.31 0.28 2.76
N MET A 73 -0.73 -0.96 2.50
CA MET A 73 -1.22 -1.36 1.18
C MET A 73 -2.50 -0.62 0.79
N ASN A 74 -3.44 -0.47 1.72
CA ASN A 74 -4.69 0.26 1.45
C ASN A 74 -4.44 1.74 1.15
N GLU A 75 -3.52 2.38 1.84
CA GLU A 75 -3.13 3.76 1.56
C GLU A 75 -2.44 3.88 0.20
N ALA A 76 -1.56 2.95 -0.15
CA ALA A 76 -0.91 2.92 -1.46
C ALA A 76 -1.93 2.75 -2.59
N VAL A 77 -2.90 1.85 -2.43
CA VAL A 77 -3.99 1.63 -3.40
C VAL A 77 -4.88 2.87 -3.51
N LYS A 78 -5.24 3.51 -2.40
CA LYS A 78 -5.99 4.77 -2.41
C LYS A 78 -5.26 5.87 -3.19
N LYS A 79 -3.97 6.02 -2.95
CA LYS A 79 -3.14 7.02 -3.63
C LYS A 79 -3.04 6.73 -5.13
N TYR A 80 -2.85 5.48 -5.51
CA TYR A 80 -2.82 5.06 -6.91
C TYR A 80 -4.16 5.33 -7.61
N ASN A 81 -5.27 4.97 -6.99
CA ASN A 81 -6.61 5.20 -7.54
C ASN A 81 -6.92 6.69 -7.68
N ALA A 82 -6.52 7.53 -6.71
CA ALA A 82 -6.69 8.97 -6.79
C ALA A 82 -5.91 9.57 -7.97
N LEU A 83 -4.64 9.18 -8.17
CA LEU A 83 -3.81 9.63 -9.29
C LEU A 83 -4.38 9.17 -10.63
N SER A 84 -4.85 7.93 -10.73
CA SER A 84 -5.49 7.39 -11.94
C SER A 84 -6.77 8.14 -12.27
N THR A 85 -7.59 8.46 -11.28
CA THR A 85 -8.82 9.25 -11.47
C THR A 85 -8.52 10.65 -11.98
N ILE A 86 -7.52 11.32 -11.43
CA ILE A 86 -7.12 12.67 -11.85
C ILE A 86 -6.66 12.65 -13.32
N THR A 87 -5.86 11.66 -13.73
CA THR A 87 -5.40 11.55 -15.12
C THR A 87 -6.54 11.30 -16.10
N VAL A 88 -7.47 10.43 -15.76
CA VAL A 88 -8.65 10.14 -16.59
C VAL A 88 -9.54 11.37 -16.72
N VAL A 89 -9.83 12.07 -15.62
CA VAL A 89 -10.66 13.27 -15.62
C VAL A 89 -10.01 14.38 -16.44
N SER A 90 -8.70 14.60 -16.30
CA SER A 90 -7.99 15.62 -17.07
C SER A 90 -7.98 15.31 -18.56
N ALA A 91 -7.84 14.04 -18.96
CA ALA A 91 -7.91 13.64 -20.35
C ALA A 91 -9.29 13.88 -20.95
N VAL A 92 -10.37 13.55 -20.23
CA VAL A 92 -11.75 13.79 -20.66
C VAL A 92 -12.02 15.29 -20.82
N VAL A 93 -11.61 16.10 -19.84
CA VAL A 93 -11.75 17.56 -19.91
C VAL A 93 -11.01 18.13 -21.13
N PHE A 94 -9.79 17.66 -21.37
CA PHE A 94 -9.02 18.10 -22.52
C PHE A 94 -9.70 17.74 -23.85
N LEU A 95 -10.25 16.53 -23.97
CA LEU A 95 -10.98 16.10 -25.17
C LEU A 95 -12.24 16.95 -25.39
N VAL A 96 -13.00 17.23 -24.33
CA VAL A 96 -14.20 18.08 -24.43
C VAL A 96 -13.84 19.50 -24.86
N LEU A 97 -12.80 20.10 -24.26
CA LEU A 97 -12.38 21.44 -24.61
C LEU A 97 -11.84 21.52 -26.06
N SER A 98 -11.11 20.50 -26.51
CA SER A 98 -10.59 20.46 -27.89
C SER A 98 -11.73 20.30 -28.90
N ALA A 99 -12.72 19.47 -28.60
CA ALA A 99 -13.89 19.32 -29.45
C ALA A 99 -14.71 20.62 -29.51
N TRP A 100 -14.88 21.30 -28.37
CA TRP A 100 -15.57 22.59 -28.30
C TRP A 100 -14.83 23.67 -29.09
N ALA A 101 -13.51 23.74 -28.99
CA ALA A 101 -12.69 24.67 -29.76
C ALA A 101 -12.77 24.41 -31.26
N ALA A 102 -12.74 23.15 -31.68
CA ALA A 102 -12.91 22.75 -33.08
C ALA A 102 -14.31 23.19 -33.62
N PHE A 103 -15.36 22.95 -32.80
CA PHE A 103 -16.70 23.39 -33.16
C PHE A 103 -16.80 24.90 -33.34
N GLN A 104 -16.19 25.68 -32.46
CA GLN A 104 -16.16 27.15 -32.57
C GLN A 104 -15.37 27.59 -33.81
N PHE A 105 -14.29 26.90 -34.14
CA PHE A 105 -13.49 27.21 -35.30
C PHE A 105 -14.29 27.01 -36.59
N GLU A 106 -15.01 25.91 -36.74
CA GLU A 106 -15.82 25.64 -37.92
C GLU A 106 -16.95 26.66 -38.07
N TRP A 107 -17.68 26.93 -37.00
CA TRP A 107 -18.80 27.88 -37.05
C TRP A 107 -18.35 29.34 -37.13
N GLY A 108 -17.29 29.73 -36.43
CA GLY A 108 -16.77 31.08 -36.42
C GLY A 108 -16.16 31.45 -37.77
N TRP A 109 -15.36 30.54 -38.32
CA TRP A 109 -14.72 30.76 -39.59
C TRP A 109 -15.68 30.75 -40.77
N GLY A 110 -16.64 29.85 -40.78
CA GLY A 110 -17.67 29.77 -41.83
C GLY A 110 -18.58 30.97 -41.86
N ALA A 111 -18.95 31.53 -40.68
CA ALA A 111 -19.78 32.72 -40.59
C ALA A 111 -19.07 33.99 -41.14
N HIS A 112 -17.75 34.06 -41.05
CA HIS A 112 -16.99 35.20 -41.57
C HIS A 112 -16.65 35.10 -43.09
N ILE A 113 -16.40 33.88 -43.57
CA ILE A 113 -16.01 33.63 -44.96
C ILE A 113 -17.25 33.66 -45.90
N ALA A 114 -18.37 33.06 -45.49
CA ALA A 114 -19.56 32.93 -46.34
C ALA A 114 -20.14 34.29 -46.78
N PRO A 115 -20.31 35.31 -45.90
CA PRO A 115 -20.75 36.63 -46.33
C PRO A 115 -19.78 37.32 -47.29
N THR A 116 -18.47 37.18 -47.05
CA THR A 116 -17.43 37.78 -47.87
C THR A 116 -17.40 37.16 -49.26
N ALA A 117 -17.52 35.86 -49.38
CA ALA A 117 -17.57 35.14 -50.65
C ALA A 117 -18.83 35.48 -51.45
N ALA A 118 -19.98 35.63 -50.80
CA ALA A 118 -21.21 36.05 -51.43
C ALA A 118 -21.14 37.48 -51.97
N ASN A 119 -20.54 38.40 -51.26
CA ASN A 119 -20.31 39.78 -51.72
C ASN A 119 -19.28 39.87 -52.84
N ALA A 120 -18.30 38.99 -52.86
CA ALA A 120 -17.27 38.94 -53.92
C ALA A 120 -17.86 38.37 -55.24
N ALA A 121 -18.91 37.55 -55.17
CA ALA A 121 -19.57 36.98 -56.33
C ALA A 121 -20.55 37.95 -57.05
N VAL A 122 -20.89 39.06 -56.44
CA VAL A 122 -21.69 40.13 -57.01
C VAL A 122 -20.79 41.20 -57.61
#